data_17aa98ac27002fda9968491e661280b6
#
_entry.id   17aa98ac27002fda9968491e661280b6
#
_cell.length_a   1.000
_cell.length_b   1.000
_cell.length_c   1.000
_cell.angle_alpha   90.00
_cell.angle_beta   90.00
_cell.angle_gamma   90.00
#
_symmetry.space_group_name_H-M   'P 1'
#
loop_
_entity.id
_entity.type
_entity.pdbx_description
1 polymer ?
#
loop_
_entity_poly.entity_id
_entity_poly.type
_entity_poly.pdbx_seq_one_letter_code
_entity_poly.pdbx_strand_id
1 'polypeptide(L)'
;NSETMPFVKPLTMPESGEKVYSLSSEDIDKIRKLRGSVVDLHPGMGGITPEKLQDMIDKGVKITSLDYMITRGCNFECTWCFASSSPAKKEFIPFNKLKEITIEALALGVSLFIITGGEPLIYRDPELGKQGERAEHFFKIVKMIDDIYKESGKKARIMTFDDVALITPEIAEKFAEYEVSLCTKGDTLIEELQDYKVNQIGAFKKMQAGYQNLINVGYGKNPALRLVVNSVLDHTTFDGMLDLHMWVM
;
A
#
# COMPACT_ATOMS: atom_id res chain seq x y z
N ASN A 1 -34.17 -10.58 1.31
CA ASN A 1 -33.70 -11.89 0.84
C ASN A 1 -32.20 -11.74 0.64
N SER A 2 -31.43 -12.19 1.63
CA SER A 2 -29.99 -12.34 1.52
C SER A 2 -29.73 -13.65 0.78
N GLU A 3 -29.56 -13.58 -0.52
CA GLU A 3 -28.98 -14.69 -1.26
C GLU A 3 -27.50 -14.73 -0.92
N THR A 4 -27.14 -15.68 -0.07
CA THR A 4 -25.75 -16.07 0.21
C THR A 4 -25.12 -16.55 -1.08
N MET A 5 -24.00 -15.95 -1.47
CA MET A 5 -23.23 -16.38 -2.65
C MET A 5 -22.91 -17.87 -2.56
N PRO A 6 -23.12 -18.66 -3.65
CA PRO A 6 -23.09 -20.13 -3.60
C PRO A 6 -21.72 -20.76 -3.36
N PHE A 7 -20.64 -19.94 -3.25
CA PHE A 7 -19.27 -20.43 -3.08
C PHE A 7 -18.65 -20.14 -1.72
N VAL A 8 -19.34 -19.41 -0.85
CA VAL A 8 -18.87 -19.19 0.51
C VAL A 8 -19.59 -20.14 1.44
N LYS A 9 -19.10 -21.38 1.54
CA LYS A 9 -19.36 -22.13 2.77
C LYS A 9 -18.73 -21.33 3.91
N PRO A 10 -19.48 -21.01 4.98
CA PRO A 10 -18.86 -20.48 6.17
C PRO A 10 -17.70 -21.39 6.52
N LEU A 11 -16.52 -20.84 6.79
CA LEU A 11 -15.39 -21.57 7.35
C LEU A 11 -15.87 -22.13 8.69
N THR A 12 -16.44 -23.33 8.66
CA THR A 12 -16.54 -24.14 9.87
C THR A 12 -15.11 -24.55 10.16
N MET A 13 -14.52 -23.94 11.20
CA MET A 13 -13.33 -24.47 11.81
C MET A 13 -13.57 -25.97 12.02
N PRO A 14 -12.63 -26.87 11.67
CA PRO A 14 -12.78 -28.28 11.93
C PRO A 14 -13.14 -28.46 13.42
N GLU A 15 -14.24 -29.14 13.70
CA GLU A 15 -14.69 -29.45 15.07
C GLU A 15 -13.68 -30.32 15.87
N SER A 16 -12.72 -30.90 15.17
CA SER A 16 -11.61 -31.62 15.77
C SER A 16 -10.50 -30.63 16.07
N GLY A 17 -10.31 -30.11 17.23
CA GLY A 17 -9.20 -29.26 17.67
C GLY A 17 -7.77 -29.74 17.29
N GLU A 18 -7.61 -30.42 16.17
CA GLU A 18 -6.36 -30.79 15.53
C GLU A 18 -5.66 -29.54 15.02
N LYS A 19 -4.56 -29.22 15.69
CA LYS A 19 -3.60 -28.23 15.23
C LYS A 19 -3.07 -28.67 13.87
N VAL A 20 -3.53 -28.04 12.80
CA VAL A 20 -3.12 -28.35 11.42
C VAL A 20 -1.61 -28.16 11.20
N TYR A 21 -0.93 -27.39 12.06
CA TYR A 21 0.53 -27.27 12.09
C TYR A 21 1.02 -27.09 13.53
N SER A 22 1.61 -28.10 14.13
CA SER A 22 2.44 -27.95 15.31
C SER A 22 3.88 -27.77 14.88
N LEU A 23 4.36 -26.53 14.89
CA LEU A 23 5.80 -26.28 14.78
C LEU A 23 6.48 -26.90 16.02
N SER A 24 7.57 -27.64 15.80
CA SER A 24 8.39 -28.14 16.91
C SER A 24 9.01 -26.94 17.67
N SER A 25 9.38 -27.16 18.93
CA SER A 25 10.10 -26.14 19.71
C SER A 25 11.38 -25.70 19.00
N GLU A 26 12.04 -26.59 18.28
CA GLU A 26 13.23 -26.32 17.48
C GLU A 26 12.94 -25.44 16.27
N ASP A 27 11.80 -25.64 15.58
CA ASP A 27 11.39 -24.79 14.46
C ASP A 27 10.99 -23.40 14.94
N ILE A 28 10.31 -23.31 16.09
CA ILE A 28 9.99 -22.04 16.74
C ILE A 28 11.27 -21.28 17.10
N ASP A 29 12.28 -21.94 17.62
CA ASP A 29 13.56 -21.30 17.97
C ASP A 29 14.38 -20.91 16.72
N LYS A 30 14.33 -21.70 15.64
CA LYS A 30 14.89 -21.30 14.33
C LYS A 30 14.19 -20.07 13.77
N ILE A 31 12.85 -20.03 13.82
CA ILE A 31 12.05 -18.89 13.38
C ILE A 31 12.34 -17.65 14.25
N ARG A 32 12.48 -17.82 15.56
CA ARG A 32 12.86 -16.73 16.47
C ARG A 32 14.25 -16.20 16.19
N LYS A 33 15.23 -17.06 15.91
CA LYS A 33 16.59 -16.66 15.50
C LYS A 33 16.59 -15.95 14.15
N LEU A 34 15.83 -16.45 13.17
CA LEU A 34 15.64 -15.81 11.87
C LEU A 34 14.89 -14.47 12.01
N ARG A 35 13.86 -14.40 12.86
CA ARG A 35 13.16 -13.16 13.19
C ARG A 35 14.06 -12.16 13.90
N GLY A 36 14.93 -12.56 14.76
CA GLY A 36 15.92 -11.67 15.40
C GLY A 36 16.75 -10.92 14.35
N SER A 37 17.21 -11.61 13.31
CA SER A 37 17.97 -11.00 12.22
C SER A 37 17.13 -10.21 11.21
N VAL A 38 15.84 -10.54 11.05
CA VAL A 38 14.90 -9.87 10.12
C VAL A 38 14.16 -8.72 10.81
N VAL A 39 13.82 -8.86 12.09
CA VAL A 39 13.14 -7.81 12.87
C VAL A 39 14.05 -6.60 13.09
N ASP A 40 15.36 -6.79 13.15
CA ASP A 40 16.33 -5.67 13.17
C ASP A 40 16.40 -4.93 11.82
N LEU A 41 15.89 -5.52 10.73
CA LEU A 41 15.82 -4.92 9.40
C LEU A 41 14.46 -4.26 9.09
N HIS A 42 13.41 -4.55 9.88
CA HIS A 42 12.07 -3.97 9.73
C HIS A 42 11.66 -3.16 10.97
N PRO A 43 11.98 -1.87 10.99
CA PRO A 43 11.64 -0.98 12.11
C PRO A 43 10.15 -0.94 12.47
N GLY A 44 9.26 -1.25 11.53
CA GLY A 44 7.82 -1.17 11.73
C GLY A 44 7.20 -2.26 12.61
N MET A 45 7.92 -3.34 12.91
CA MET A 45 7.36 -4.45 13.72
C MET A 45 7.82 -4.42 15.20
N GLY A 46 8.81 -3.61 15.55
CA GLY A 46 9.33 -3.52 16.93
C GLY A 46 9.54 -2.10 17.45
N GLY A 47 9.32 -1.08 16.61
CA GLY A 47 9.57 0.32 16.92
C GLY A 47 11.07 0.61 17.13
N ILE A 48 11.63 1.55 16.38
CA ILE A 48 12.95 2.10 16.72
C ILE A 48 12.70 3.19 17.76
N THR A 49 13.34 3.08 18.94
CA THR A 49 13.33 4.19 19.90
C THR A 49 14.14 5.36 19.35
N PRO A 50 13.87 6.62 19.78
CA PRO A 50 14.66 7.78 19.37
C PRO A 50 16.16 7.59 19.62
N GLU A 51 16.54 6.95 20.73
CA GLU A 51 17.93 6.69 21.10
C GLU A 51 18.58 5.69 20.14
N LYS A 52 17.87 4.62 19.77
CA LYS A 52 18.37 3.63 18.80
C LYS A 52 18.50 4.24 17.42
N LEU A 53 17.56 5.10 17.01
CA LEU A 53 17.64 5.83 15.75
C LEU A 53 18.86 6.75 15.72
N GLN A 54 19.11 7.51 16.81
CA GLN A 54 20.26 8.39 16.92
C GLN A 54 21.58 7.60 16.85
N ASP A 55 21.69 6.48 17.58
CA ASP A 55 22.85 5.58 17.53
C ASP A 55 23.11 5.05 16.10
N MET A 56 22.06 4.72 15.35
CA MET A 56 22.20 4.31 13.96
C MET A 56 22.71 5.44 13.07
N ILE A 57 22.21 6.67 13.24
CA ILE A 57 22.67 7.86 12.51
C ILE A 57 24.14 8.14 12.84
N ASP A 58 24.52 8.12 14.10
CA ASP A 58 25.90 8.34 14.57
C ASP A 58 26.87 7.29 14.02
N LYS A 59 26.41 6.06 13.79
CA LYS A 59 27.16 4.99 13.12
C LYS A 59 27.18 5.11 11.59
N GLY A 60 26.63 6.18 11.03
CA GLY A 60 26.60 6.41 9.59
C GLY A 60 25.56 5.61 8.81
N VAL A 61 24.57 4.99 9.49
CA VAL A 61 23.43 4.35 8.82
C VAL A 61 22.56 5.42 8.16
N LYS A 62 22.34 5.27 6.86
CA LYS A 62 21.51 6.22 6.09
C LYS A 62 20.07 5.77 6.05
N ILE A 63 19.16 6.68 6.37
CA ILE A 63 17.73 6.51 6.13
C ILE A 63 17.48 6.83 4.65
N THR A 64 17.10 5.83 3.85
CA THR A 64 16.91 6.00 2.40
C THR A 64 15.46 6.08 1.98
N SER A 65 14.54 5.59 2.81
CA SER A 65 13.10 5.58 2.52
C SER A 65 12.28 5.98 3.74
N LEU A 66 11.13 6.58 3.47
CA LEU A 66 10.14 6.95 4.47
C LEU A 66 8.76 6.54 4.01
N ASP A 67 8.01 5.88 4.87
CA ASP A 67 6.62 5.48 4.64
C ASP A 67 5.67 6.46 5.31
N TYR A 68 4.73 7.01 4.53
CA TYR A 68 3.67 7.90 4.98
C TYR A 68 2.31 7.21 4.94
N MET A 69 1.78 6.82 6.07
CA MET A 69 0.36 6.46 6.18
C MET A 69 -0.49 7.73 6.28
N ILE A 70 -0.81 8.36 5.13
CA ILE A 70 -1.42 9.69 5.09
C ILE A 70 -2.89 9.72 5.54
N THR A 71 -3.61 8.60 5.41
CA THR A 71 -5.01 8.48 5.83
C THR A 71 -5.35 7.06 6.24
N ARG A 72 -6.34 6.89 7.13
CA ARG A 72 -6.98 5.60 7.42
C ARG A 72 -8.29 5.41 6.67
N GLY A 73 -8.79 6.44 5.97
CA GLY A 73 -9.92 6.31 5.07
C GLY A 73 -9.58 5.36 3.92
N CYS A 74 -10.53 4.53 3.51
CA CYS A 74 -10.44 3.66 2.35
C CYS A 74 -11.80 3.52 1.68
N ASN A 75 -11.82 3.31 0.36
CA ASN A 75 -13.05 2.95 -0.35
C ASN A 75 -13.42 1.48 -0.16
N PHE A 76 -12.48 0.65 0.32
CA PHE A 76 -12.68 -0.76 0.66
C PHE A 76 -12.64 -1.03 2.17
N GLU A 77 -13.10 -2.22 2.55
CA GLU A 77 -13.07 -2.71 3.91
C GLU A 77 -12.57 -4.17 3.93
N CYS A 78 -11.32 -4.35 3.49
CA CYS A 78 -10.69 -5.66 3.35
C CYS A 78 -10.63 -6.39 4.70
N THR A 79 -10.99 -7.67 4.73
CA THR A 79 -11.07 -8.48 5.96
C THR A 79 -9.74 -8.65 6.68
N TRP A 80 -8.62 -8.54 5.97
CA TRP A 80 -7.24 -8.64 6.51
C TRP A 80 -6.44 -7.35 6.41
N CYS A 81 -7.12 -6.21 6.40
CA CYS A 81 -6.44 -4.92 6.38
C CYS A 81 -5.66 -4.70 7.68
N PHE A 82 -4.32 -4.72 7.60
CA PHE A 82 -3.47 -4.50 8.78
C PHE A 82 -3.66 -3.13 9.40
N ALA A 83 -4.03 -2.12 8.60
CA ALA A 83 -4.31 -0.75 9.05
C ALA A 83 -5.74 -0.59 9.59
N SER A 84 -6.57 -1.63 9.49
CA SER A 84 -8.02 -1.56 9.82
C SER A 84 -8.70 -0.35 9.18
N SER A 85 -8.36 -0.08 7.93
CA SER A 85 -8.90 1.03 7.13
C SER A 85 -10.28 0.69 6.61
N SER A 86 -11.15 1.70 6.48
CA SER A 86 -12.50 1.52 5.96
C SER A 86 -13.10 2.87 5.53
N PRO A 87 -14.26 2.88 4.85
CA PRO A 87 -14.99 4.12 4.53
C PRO A 87 -15.41 4.94 5.76
N ALA A 88 -15.52 4.30 6.92
CA ALA A 88 -15.90 4.97 8.18
C ALA A 88 -14.72 5.73 8.82
N LYS A 89 -13.49 5.40 8.49
CA LYS A 89 -12.30 6.04 9.07
C LYS A 89 -12.07 7.42 8.46
N LYS A 90 -11.69 8.39 9.32
CA LYS A 90 -11.53 9.80 8.93
C LYS A 90 -10.17 10.36 9.34
N GLU A 91 -9.34 9.54 9.99
CA GLU A 91 -8.02 9.97 10.46
C GLU A 91 -7.09 10.22 9.27
N PHE A 92 -6.36 11.30 9.33
CA PHE A 92 -5.35 11.68 8.33
C PHE A 92 -4.21 12.47 8.97
N ILE A 93 -3.07 12.53 8.29
CA ILE A 93 -1.96 13.41 8.67
C ILE A 93 -2.19 14.75 7.97
N PRO A 94 -2.21 15.90 8.69
CA PRO A 94 -2.36 17.23 8.08
C PRO A 94 -1.25 17.52 7.05
N PHE A 95 -1.60 18.18 5.96
CA PHE A 95 -0.67 18.50 4.87
C PHE A 95 0.56 19.27 5.35
N ASN A 96 0.37 20.26 6.24
CA ASN A 96 1.49 21.01 6.80
C ASN A 96 2.45 20.12 7.58
N LYS A 97 1.93 19.12 8.29
CA LYS A 97 2.78 18.15 9.01
C LYS A 97 3.55 17.25 8.05
N LEU A 98 2.93 16.80 6.95
CA LEU A 98 3.63 16.05 5.90
C LEU A 98 4.76 16.89 5.29
N LYS A 99 4.54 18.20 5.09
CA LYS A 99 5.56 19.12 4.60
C LYS A 99 6.76 19.24 5.56
N GLU A 100 6.51 19.43 6.85
CA GLU A 100 7.57 19.47 7.88
C GLU A 100 8.41 18.19 7.85
N ILE A 101 7.74 17.01 7.89
CA ILE A 101 8.42 15.71 7.87
C ILE A 101 9.21 15.52 6.55
N THR A 102 8.71 16.00 5.41
CA THR A 102 9.43 15.94 4.12
C THR A 102 10.72 16.75 4.15
N ILE A 103 10.72 17.94 4.77
CA ILE A 103 11.91 18.80 4.92
C ILE A 103 12.94 18.10 5.82
N GLU A 104 12.51 17.53 6.95
CA GLU A 104 13.39 16.76 7.83
C GLU A 104 13.97 15.52 7.13
N ALA A 105 13.13 14.80 6.37
CA ALA A 105 13.55 13.64 5.58
C ALA A 105 14.61 14.00 4.53
N LEU A 106 14.48 15.15 3.87
CA LEU A 106 15.48 15.66 2.94
C LEU A 106 16.84 15.90 3.63
N ALA A 107 16.84 16.46 4.85
CA ALA A 107 18.03 16.68 5.63
C ALA A 107 18.70 15.36 6.05
N LEU A 108 17.91 14.31 6.33
CA LEU A 108 18.40 12.97 6.67
C LEU A 108 18.86 12.15 5.44
N GLY A 109 18.67 12.65 4.24
CA GLY A 109 19.09 11.99 3.00
C GLY A 109 18.11 10.95 2.45
N VAL A 110 16.85 10.95 2.90
CA VAL A 110 15.77 10.16 2.32
C VAL A 110 15.66 10.47 0.83
N SER A 111 15.44 9.45 0.00
CA SER A 111 15.30 9.60 -1.45
C SER A 111 14.09 8.85 -2.02
N LEU A 112 13.43 8.03 -1.20
CA LEU A 112 12.22 7.29 -1.56
C LEU A 112 11.12 7.60 -0.54
N PHE A 113 10.01 8.12 -1.03
CA PHE A 113 8.77 8.29 -0.27
C PHE A 113 7.77 7.22 -0.68
N ILE A 114 7.26 6.49 0.29
CA ILE A 114 6.23 5.47 0.11
C ILE A 114 4.96 6.04 0.72
N ILE A 115 4.00 6.40 -0.11
CA ILE A 115 2.73 6.97 0.34
C ILE A 115 1.74 5.81 0.49
N THR A 116 1.30 5.58 1.72
CA THR A 116 0.37 4.52 2.08
C THR A 116 -0.84 5.09 2.83
N GLY A 117 -1.69 4.22 3.28
CA GLY A 117 -2.82 4.57 4.11
C GLY A 117 -3.89 3.51 4.07
N GLY A 118 -5.15 3.93 4.08
CA GLY A 118 -6.25 3.16 3.57
C GLY A 118 -6.18 3.16 2.05
N GLU A 119 -6.79 4.18 1.44
CA GLU A 119 -6.62 4.48 0.02
C GLU A 119 -6.11 5.91 -0.14
N PRO A 120 -4.86 6.13 -0.61
CA PRO A 120 -4.27 7.45 -0.68
C PRO A 120 -5.04 8.44 -1.57
N LEU A 121 -5.69 7.98 -2.63
CA LEU A 121 -6.46 8.85 -3.55
C LEU A 121 -7.69 9.50 -2.92
N ILE A 122 -8.15 8.99 -1.77
CA ILE A 122 -9.26 9.63 -1.03
C ILE A 122 -8.78 10.56 0.08
N TYR A 123 -7.47 10.77 0.22
CA TYR A 123 -6.92 11.72 1.20
C TYR A 123 -7.58 13.09 1.06
N ARG A 124 -8.01 13.63 2.20
CA ARG A 124 -8.62 14.96 2.27
C ARG A 124 -8.15 15.68 3.52
N ASP A 125 -7.62 16.87 3.30
CA ASP A 125 -7.27 17.81 4.35
C ASP A 125 -8.13 19.07 4.19
N PRO A 126 -8.97 19.42 5.17
CA PRO A 126 -9.79 20.63 5.11
C PRO A 126 -8.99 21.93 4.95
N GLU A 127 -7.74 21.96 5.42
CA GLU A 127 -6.87 23.14 5.28
C GLU A 127 -6.45 23.40 3.82
N LEU A 128 -6.49 22.40 2.97
CA LEU A 128 -6.25 22.54 1.53
C LEU A 128 -7.47 23.09 0.76
N GLY A 129 -8.56 23.36 1.47
CA GLY A 129 -9.81 23.85 0.90
C GLY A 129 -10.71 22.72 0.36
N LYS A 130 -11.71 23.12 -0.44
CA LYS A 130 -12.57 22.15 -1.11
C LYS A 130 -11.80 21.46 -2.22
N GLN A 131 -11.86 20.13 -2.25
CA GLN A 131 -11.31 19.34 -3.34
C GLN A 131 -12.15 19.60 -4.60
N GLY A 132 -11.54 20.11 -5.65
CA GLY A 132 -12.19 20.34 -6.93
C GLY A 132 -12.25 19.04 -7.75
N GLU A 133 -11.10 18.46 -8.03
CA GLU A 133 -10.97 17.22 -8.78
C GLU A 133 -10.74 16.00 -7.84
N ARG A 134 -11.04 14.80 -8.34
CA ARG A 134 -10.73 13.57 -7.62
C ARG A 134 -9.22 13.46 -7.38
N ALA A 135 -8.83 13.06 -6.16
CA ALA A 135 -7.45 12.89 -5.74
C ALA A 135 -6.57 14.18 -5.77
N GLU A 136 -7.16 15.35 -5.90
CA GLU A 136 -6.41 16.62 -5.94
C GLU A 136 -5.49 16.79 -4.72
N HIS A 137 -5.99 16.49 -3.51
CA HIS A 137 -5.20 16.64 -2.28
C HIS A 137 -4.03 15.66 -2.22
N PHE A 138 -4.20 14.45 -2.75
CA PHE A 138 -3.10 13.49 -2.88
C PHE A 138 -2.01 14.04 -3.81
N PHE A 139 -2.38 14.55 -4.98
CA PHE A 139 -1.40 15.13 -5.91
C PHE A 139 -0.75 16.41 -5.40
N LYS A 140 -1.39 17.15 -4.48
CA LYS A 140 -0.72 18.23 -3.75
C LYS A 140 0.41 17.71 -2.87
N ILE A 141 0.26 16.52 -2.25
CA ILE A 141 1.34 15.89 -1.50
C ILE A 141 2.48 15.49 -2.44
N VAL A 142 2.17 14.81 -3.55
CA VAL A 142 3.16 14.40 -4.55
C VAL A 142 3.95 15.62 -5.06
N LYS A 143 3.24 16.67 -5.44
CA LYS A 143 3.85 17.91 -5.91
C LYS A 143 4.72 18.58 -4.83
N MET A 144 4.26 18.63 -3.60
CA MET A 144 5.01 19.20 -2.47
C MET A 144 6.34 18.50 -2.25
N ILE A 145 6.35 17.14 -2.29
CA ILE A 145 7.58 16.35 -2.17
C ILE A 145 8.53 16.67 -3.35
N ASP A 146 8.00 16.66 -4.57
CA ASP A 146 8.76 16.92 -5.79
C ASP A 146 9.38 18.34 -5.78
N ASP A 147 8.60 19.36 -5.42
CA ASP A 147 9.06 20.75 -5.33
C ASP A 147 10.20 20.92 -4.32
N ILE A 148 10.04 20.40 -3.08
CA ILE A 148 11.06 20.48 -2.01
C ILE A 148 12.38 19.86 -2.47
N TYR A 149 12.32 18.71 -3.16
CA TYR A 149 13.52 18.02 -3.63
C TYR A 149 14.16 18.74 -4.81
N LYS A 150 13.38 19.22 -5.76
CA LYS A 150 13.87 20.03 -6.90
C LYS A 150 14.57 21.32 -6.45
N GLU A 151 13.98 22.03 -5.49
CA GLU A 151 14.59 23.24 -4.91
C GLU A 151 15.96 22.95 -4.27
N SER A 152 16.18 21.75 -3.75
CA SER A 152 17.45 21.29 -3.20
C SER A 152 18.43 20.71 -4.24
N GLY A 153 18.08 20.73 -5.53
CA GLY A 153 18.86 20.10 -6.60
C GLY A 153 18.85 18.58 -6.59
N LYS A 154 17.87 17.96 -5.92
CA LYS A 154 17.71 16.50 -5.80
C LYS A 154 16.43 16.05 -6.49
N LYS A 155 16.29 14.72 -6.67
CA LYS A 155 15.05 14.08 -7.14
C LYS A 155 14.58 13.10 -6.08
N ALA A 156 13.34 13.23 -5.64
CA ALA A 156 12.66 12.22 -4.87
C ALA A 156 12.12 11.12 -5.81
N ARG A 157 12.13 9.88 -5.32
CA ARG A 157 11.31 8.81 -5.88
C ARG A 157 10.06 8.68 -5.04
N ILE A 158 8.91 8.59 -5.68
CA ILE A 158 7.63 8.46 -5.00
C ILE A 158 7.00 7.14 -5.42
N MET A 159 6.56 6.38 -4.43
CA MET A 159 5.77 5.16 -4.60
C MET A 159 4.47 5.35 -3.82
N THR A 160 3.37 4.84 -4.33
CA THR A 160 2.12 4.74 -3.57
C THR A 160 1.60 3.32 -3.56
N PHE A 161 0.96 2.94 -2.45
CA PHE A 161 0.11 1.75 -2.37
C PHE A 161 -1.31 2.17 -2.74
N ASP A 162 -1.90 1.49 -3.72
CA ASP A 162 -3.17 1.88 -4.32
C ASP A 162 -4.02 0.65 -4.65
N ASP A 163 -5.31 0.71 -4.42
CA ASP A 163 -6.21 -0.40 -4.74
C ASP A 163 -6.67 -0.41 -6.21
N VAL A 164 -6.25 0.56 -6.99
CA VAL A 164 -6.50 0.84 -8.42
C VAL A 164 -7.95 1.11 -8.81
N ALA A 165 -8.92 0.88 -7.93
CA ALA A 165 -10.34 1.01 -8.24
C ALA A 165 -10.79 2.47 -8.47
N LEU A 166 -9.98 3.43 -8.06
CA LEU A 166 -10.26 4.87 -8.22
C LEU A 166 -9.45 5.52 -9.35
N ILE A 167 -8.59 4.78 -10.02
CA ILE A 167 -7.71 5.32 -11.07
C ILE A 167 -8.50 5.54 -12.35
N THR A 168 -8.87 6.81 -12.60
CA THR A 168 -9.41 7.26 -13.88
C THR A 168 -8.30 7.52 -14.90
N PRO A 169 -8.59 7.73 -16.20
CA PRO A 169 -7.59 8.13 -17.18
C PRO A 169 -6.77 9.35 -16.73
N GLU A 170 -7.44 10.39 -16.20
CA GLU A 170 -6.81 11.63 -15.75
C GLU A 170 -5.88 11.40 -14.53
N ILE A 171 -6.27 10.50 -13.62
CA ILE A 171 -5.42 10.10 -12.49
C ILE A 171 -4.21 9.31 -12.98
N ALA A 172 -4.38 8.41 -13.94
CA ALA A 172 -3.27 7.65 -14.52
C ALA A 172 -2.27 8.58 -15.23
N GLU A 173 -2.75 9.58 -15.98
CA GLU A 173 -1.91 10.61 -16.61
C GLU A 173 -1.09 11.39 -15.56
N LYS A 174 -1.72 11.81 -14.46
CA LYS A 174 -1.01 12.51 -13.37
C LYS A 174 0.03 11.60 -12.69
N PHE A 175 -0.26 10.33 -12.49
CA PHE A 175 0.73 9.38 -11.97
C PHE A 175 1.93 9.24 -12.90
N ALA A 176 1.70 9.19 -14.22
CA ALA A 176 2.77 9.12 -15.21
C ALA A 176 3.58 10.42 -15.29
N GLU A 177 2.93 11.58 -15.21
CA GLU A 177 3.57 12.92 -15.20
C GLU A 177 4.59 13.04 -14.07
N TYR A 178 4.23 12.61 -12.86
CA TYR A 178 5.11 12.64 -11.68
C TYR A 178 6.03 11.42 -11.56
N GLU A 179 6.00 10.49 -12.51
CA GLU A 179 6.75 9.21 -12.46
C GLU A 179 6.53 8.45 -11.14
N VAL A 180 5.29 8.44 -10.62
CA VAL A 180 4.95 7.76 -9.38
C VAL A 180 4.99 6.26 -9.62
N SER A 181 5.79 5.54 -8.83
CA SER A 181 5.75 4.07 -8.82
C SER A 181 4.52 3.57 -8.07
N LEU A 182 3.90 2.51 -8.54
CA LEU A 182 2.69 1.97 -7.97
C LEU A 182 2.93 0.56 -7.42
N CYS A 183 2.53 0.34 -6.16
CA CYS A 183 2.34 -0.97 -5.56
C CYS A 183 0.84 -1.19 -5.40
N THR A 184 0.27 -2.00 -6.26
CA THR A 184 -1.17 -2.13 -6.41
C THR A 184 -1.69 -3.42 -5.81
N LYS A 185 -2.97 -3.44 -5.46
CA LYS A 185 -3.64 -4.61 -4.91
C LYS A 185 -4.21 -5.50 -6.02
N GLY A 186 -3.96 -6.80 -5.92
CA GLY A 186 -4.60 -7.80 -6.77
C GLY A 186 -4.38 -9.20 -6.19
N ASP A 187 -5.44 -9.81 -5.65
CA ASP A 187 -5.33 -11.08 -4.92
C ASP A 187 -5.73 -12.29 -5.79
N THR A 188 -6.59 -12.07 -6.78
CA THR A 188 -7.12 -13.13 -7.64
C THR A 188 -7.73 -12.57 -8.93
N LEU A 189 -7.83 -13.40 -9.96
CA LEU A 189 -8.55 -13.09 -11.21
C LEU A 189 -10.03 -13.53 -11.19
N ILE A 190 -10.49 -14.10 -10.08
CA ILE A 190 -11.89 -14.50 -9.90
C ILE A 190 -12.66 -13.31 -9.32
N GLU A 191 -13.60 -12.76 -10.09
CA GLU A 191 -14.37 -11.55 -9.77
C GLU A 191 -15.01 -11.66 -8.37
N GLU A 192 -15.79 -12.71 -8.12
CA GLU A 192 -16.54 -12.87 -6.88
C GLU A 192 -15.62 -13.00 -5.66
N LEU A 193 -14.46 -13.65 -5.85
CA LEU A 193 -13.47 -13.80 -4.78
C LEU A 193 -12.75 -12.49 -4.50
N GLN A 194 -12.39 -11.72 -5.53
CA GLN A 194 -11.76 -10.41 -5.34
C GLN A 194 -12.72 -9.44 -4.64
N ASP A 195 -13.98 -9.40 -5.07
CA ASP A 195 -15.02 -8.58 -4.45
C ASP A 195 -15.24 -8.95 -2.97
N TYR A 196 -15.28 -10.25 -2.68
CA TYR A 196 -15.35 -10.76 -1.30
C TYR A 196 -14.15 -10.31 -0.46
N LYS A 197 -12.94 -10.43 -1.01
CA LYS A 197 -11.69 -10.07 -0.32
C LYS A 197 -11.64 -8.59 0.08
N VAL A 198 -12.18 -7.72 -0.73
CA VAL A 198 -12.21 -6.28 -0.44
C VAL A 198 -13.54 -5.83 0.19
N ASN A 199 -14.46 -6.77 0.43
CA ASN A 199 -15.80 -6.55 0.96
C ASN A 199 -16.61 -5.52 0.17
N GLN A 200 -16.53 -5.60 -1.17
CA GLN A 200 -17.29 -4.71 -2.05
C GLN A 200 -17.60 -5.33 -3.39
N ILE A 201 -18.89 -5.49 -3.70
CA ILE A 201 -19.37 -5.99 -4.99
C ILE A 201 -19.02 -5.00 -6.10
N GLY A 202 -18.52 -5.52 -7.23
CA GLY A 202 -18.11 -4.76 -8.41
C GLY A 202 -16.74 -4.08 -8.25
N ALA A 203 -15.99 -4.37 -7.20
CA ALA A 203 -14.64 -3.88 -7.00
C ALA A 203 -13.69 -4.40 -8.09
N PHE A 204 -13.76 -5.69 -8.42
CA PHE A 204 -12.91 -6.32 -9.43
C PHE A 204 -12.97 -5.58 -10.78
N LYS A 205 -14.17 -5.26 -11.27
CA LYS A 205 -14.32 -4.50 -12.53
C LYS A 205 -13.73 -3.12 -12.48
N LYS A 206 -13.86 -2.42 -11.34
CA LYS A 206 -13.25 -1.10 -11.15
C LYS A 206 -11.72 -1.21 -11.12
N MET A 207 -11.19 -2.23 -10.44
CA MET A 207 -9.75 -2.50 -10.39
C MET A 207 -9.20 -2.82 -11.79
N GLN A 208 -9.89 -3.68 -12.58
CA GLN A 208 -9.50 -3.95 -13.96
C GLN A 208 -9.47 -2.69 -14.83
N ALA A 209 -10.47 -1.82 -14.72
CA ALA A 209 -10.50 -0.56 -15.43
C ALA A 209 -9.32 0.35 -15.02
N GLY A 210 -9.00 0.42 -13.73
CA GLY A 210 -7.84 1.15 -13.23
C GLY A 210 -6.52 0.63 -13.76
N TYR A 211 -6.33 -0.69 -13.79
CA TYR A 211 -5.15 -1.30 -14.42
C TYR A 211 -5.05 -0.96 -15.89
N GLN A 212 -6.16 -1.03 -16.64
CA GLN A 212 -6.16 -0.65 -18.05
C GLN A 212 -5.77 0.81 -18.27
N ASN A 213 -6.23 1.73 -17.40
CA ASN A 213 -5.85 3.13 -17.47
C ASN A 213 -4.35 3.33 -17.23
N LEU A 214 -3.75 2.59 -16.28
CA LEU A 214 -2.30 2.62 -16.05
C LEU A 214 -1.50 2.08 -17.23
N ILE A 215 -1.92 0.96 -17.83
CA ILE A 215 -1.28 0.38 -19.01
C ILE A 215 -1.34 1.36 -20.20
N ASN A 216 -2.46 2.05 -20.37
CA ASN A 216 -2.65 3.01 -21.47
C ASN A 216 -1.68 4.19 -21.41
N VAL A 217 -1.25 4.62 -20.22
CA VAL A 217 -0.26 5.69 -20.04
C VAL A 217 1.19 5.19 -19.95
N GLY A 218 1.41 3.87 -20.10
CA GLY A 218 2.75 3.28 -20.28
C GLY A 218 3.29 2.46 -19.11
N TYR A 219 2.53 2.27 -18.03
CA TYR A 219 2.94 1.33 -16.97
C TYR A 219 3.13 -0.09 -17.55
N GLY A 220 4.15 -0.80 -17.05
CA GLY A 220 4.54 -2.10 -17.59
C GLY A 220 5.38 -2.07 -18.87
N LYS A 221 5.53 -0.91 -19.53
CA LYS A 221 6.36 -0.74 -20.75
C LYS A 221 7.48 0.28 -20.55
N ASN A 222 7.18 1.40 -19.91
CA ASN A 222 8.17 2.43 -19.62
C ASN A 222 8.89 2.11 -18.31
N PRO A 223 10.22 1.93 -18.29
CA PRO A 223 10.96 1.58 -17.07
C PRO A 223 10.93 2.65 -15.98
N ALA A 224 10.56 3.90 -16.31
CA ALA A 224 10.33 4.95 -15.32
C ALA A 224 8.99 4.78 -14.58
N LEU A 225 8.00 4.14 -15.21
CA LEU A 225 6.65 3.91 -14.67
C LEU A 225 6.54 2.49 -14.11
N ARG A 226 6.96 2.31 -12.86
CA ARG A 226 6.99 1.00 -12.21
C ARG A 226 5.64 0.63 -11.64
N LEU A 227 5.18 -0.56 -11.96
CA LEU A 227 3.97 -1.17 -11.45
C LEU A 227 4.29 -2.52 -10.82
N VAL A 228 3.86 -2.71 -9.58
CA VAL A 228 3.97 -3.96 -8.83
C VAL A 228 2.58 -4.35 -8.36
N VAL A 229 2.22 -5.61 -8.49
CA VAL A 229 0.99 -6.15 -7.91
C VAL A 229 1.33 -6.87 -6.61
N ASN A 230 0.74 -6.43 -5.53
CA ASN A 230 0.85 -7.02 -4.20
C ASN A 230 -0.40 -7.87 -3.92
N SER A 231 -0.18 -9.14 -3.61
CA SER A 231 -1.25 -10.11 -3.38
C SER A 231 -1.17 -10.68 -1.98
N VAL A 232 -2.32 -10.79 -1.32
CA VAL A 232 -2.44 -11.53 -0.07
C VAL A 232 -2.73 -12.99 -0.40
N LEU A 233 -1.74 -13.83 -0.18
CA LEU A 233 -1.83 -15.26 -0.40
C LEU A 233 -2.45 -15.95 0.82
N ASP A 234 -3.54 -16.67 0.60
CA ASP A 234 -4.18 -17.55 1.57
C ASP A 234 -4.75 -18.80 0.88
N HIS A 235 -5.40 -19.67 1.63
CA HIS A 235 -5.97 -20.91 1.11
C HIS A 235 -7.03 -20.71 0.00
N THR A 236 -7.62 -19.52 -0.11
CA THR A 236 -8.63 -19.23 -1.15
C THR A 236 -8.02 -18.74 -2.45
N THR A 237 -6.80 -18.21 -2.42
CA THR A 237 -6.11 -17.64 -3.59
C THR A 237 -4.96 -18.50 -4.08
N PHE A 238 -4.54 -19.51 -3.32
CA PHE A 238 -3.35 -20.31 -3.61
C PHE A 238 -3.41 -20.96 -5.00
N ASP A 239 -4.52 -21.60 -5.35
CA ASP A 239 -4.68 -22.31 -6.62
C ASP A 239 -4.67 -21.36 -7.85
N GLY A 240 -5.09 -20.10 -7.67
CA GLY A 240 -5.11 -19.08 -8.73
C GLY A 240 -3.82 -18.23 -8.84
N MET A 241 -2.81 -18.49 -8.00
CA MET A 241 -1.60 -17.65 -7.96
C MET A 241 -0.79 -17.70 -9.25
N LEU A 242 -0.73 -18.85 -9.91
CA LEU A 242 -0.02 -18.98 -11.19
C LEU A 242 -0.70 -18.15 -12.28
N ASP A 243 -2.02 -18.20 -12.36
CA ASP A 243 -2.79 -17.43 -13.33
C ASP A 243 -2.64 -15.92 -13.10
N LEU A 244 -2.69 -15.49 -11.84
CA LEU A 244 -2.44 -14.10 -11.47
C LEU A 244 -1.01 -13.67 -11.84
N HIS A 245 -0.01 -14.51 -11.57
CA HIS A 245 1.37 -14.24 -11.96
C HIS A 245 1.52 -14.08 -13.47
N MET A 246 0.95 -15.00 -14.25
CA MET A 246 0.98 -14.93 -15.72
C MET A 246 0.24 -13.71 -16.27
N TRP A 247 -0.80 -13.24 -15.59
CA TRP A 247 -1.52 -12.03 -15.99
C TRP A 247 -0.72 -10.75 -15.74
N VAL A 248 0.12 -10.73 -14.69
CA VAL A 248 0.96 -9.57 -14.33
C VAL A 248 2.20 -9.46 -15.24
N MET A 249 2.70 -10.58 -15.78
CA MET A 249 3.90 -10.64 -16.67
C MET A 249 3.61 -10.08 -18.05
#